data_2209d3839331c692723d5cdf086633c6
#
_entry.id   2209d3839331c692723d5cdf086633c6
#
_cell.length_a   1.000
_cell.length_b   1.000
_cell.length_c   1.000
_cell.angle_alpha   90.00
_cell.angle_beta   90.00
_cell.angle_gamma   90.00
#
_symmetry.space_group_name_H-M   'P 1'
#
loop_
_entity.id
_entity.type
_entity.pdbx_description
1 polymer ?
#
loop_
_entity_poly.entity_id
_entity_poly.type
_entity_poly.pdbx_seq_one_letter_code
_entity_poly.pdbx_strand_id
1 'polypeptide(L)'
;MYKSAVYVRNWQYALKKPELDARLVERWEIMVQQHVRGAQALAAGIAALPDTRSSAAYTQAAWRFLNNERVGLSELAKPLLSAAPGLLDAHCERYGLVMHDWSRLNFGKHTRKADRLKMTHKSDVGYELQSSVLVSDVSGKPLVPVVHNLVNDTQVHTTMHARPREHQKHLDELSERIGWIDARGWDKPLVHIVDREADSVAHWRKWSEENSPTGPRRA
;
A
#
# COMPACT_ATOMS: atom_id res chain seq x y z
N MET A 1 18.03 -8.25 21.99
CA MET A 1 16.69 -7.96 22.53
C MET A 1 16.24 -6.62 21.93
N TYR A 2 15.53 -6.65 20.80
CA TYR A 2 15.15 -5.44 20.06
C TYR A 2 14.02 -4.71 20.79
N LYS A 3 14.21 -3.42 21.05
CA LYS A 3 13.21 -2.52 21.64
C LYS A 3 12.14 -2.14 20.60
N SER A 4 11.41 -3.11 20.07
CA SER A 4 10.30 -2.86 19.12
C SER A 4 9.02 -2.31 19.77
N ALA A 5 8.93 -2.35 21.09
CA ALA A 5 7.73 -1.91 21.81
C ALA A 5 7.52 -0.38 21.89
N VAL A 6 8.57 0.42 21.67
CA VAL A 6 8.47 1.90 21.78
C VAL A 6 7.96 2.53 20.49
N TYR A 7 8.26 1.93 19.33
CA TYR A 7 7.83 2.46 18.02
C TYR A 7 6.32 2.32 17.80
N VAL A 8 5.70 1.25 18.34
CA VAL A 8 4.28 0.95 18.16
C VAL A 8 3.37 1.90 18.95
N ARG A 9 3.84 2.51 20.03
CA ARG A 9 2.97 3.38 20.87
C ARG A 9 2.77 4.79 20.31
N ASN A 10 3.69 5.33 19.55
CA ASN A 10 3.63 6.73 19.11
C ASN A 10 3.02 6.96 17.73
N TRP A 11 3.03 5.96 16.82
CA TRP A 11 2.48 6.16 15.48
C TRP A 11 0.94 6.26 15.47
N GLN A 12 0.24 5.65 16.44
CA GLN A 12 -1.21 5.70 16.52
C GLN A 12 -1.74 7.13 16.73
N TYR A 13 -0.95 7.99 17.35
CA TYR A 13 -1.31 9.40 17.59
C TYR A 13 -0.89 10.33 16.45
N ALA A 14 0.03 9.88 15.60
CA ALA A 14 0.53 10.66 14.46
C ALA A 14 -0.30 10.47 13.18
N LEU A 15 -1.03 9.36 13.05
CA LEU A 15 -1.86 9.09 11.89
C LEU A 15 -3.16 9.88 11.96
N LYS A 16 -3.44 10.67 10.93
CA LYS A 16 -4.79 11.22 10.72
C LYS A 16 -5.78 10.07 10.56
N LYS A 17 -6.99 10.25 11.09
CA LYS A 17 -8.06 9.27 10.91
C LYS A 17 -8.56 9.30 9.46
N PRO A 18 -9.05 8.17 8.91
CA PRO A 18 -9.70 8.17 7.60
C PRO A 18 -10.97 9.06 7.64
N GLU A 19 -11.32 9.65 6.51
CA GLU A 19 -12.51 10.50 6.35
C GLU A 19 -13.77 9.63 6.21
N LEU A 20 -14.14 8.97 7.30
CA LEU A 20 -15.29 8.07 7.42
C LEU A 20 -16.22 8.58 8.54
N ASP A 21 -17.45 8.08 8.61
CA ASP A 21 -18.33 8.38 9.74
C ASP A 21 -17.75 7.83 11.06
N ALA A 22 -18.17 8.43 12.19
CA ALA A 22 -17.59 8.15 13.51
C ALA A 22 -17.60 6.65 13.88
N ARG A 23 -18.65 5.90 13.51
CA ARG A 23 -18.74 4.46 13.81
C ARG A 23 -17.74 3.64 12.99
N LEU A 24 -17.52 4.03 11.74
CA LEU A 24 -16.53 3.40 10.87
C LEU A 24 -15.11 3.74 11.31
N VAL A 25 -14.85 4.98 11.77
CA VAL A 25 -13.57 5.37 12.34
C VAL A 25 -13.27 4.56 13.60
N GLU A 26 -14.20 4.45 14.53
CA GLU A 26 -14.04 3.63 15.74
C GLU A 26 -13.73 2.17 15.39
N ARG A 27 -14.44 1.60 14.43
CA ARG A 27 -14.20 0.24 13.95
C ARG A 27 -12.82 0.08 13.31
N TRP A 28 -12.39 1.03 12.50
CA TRP A 28 -11.05 1.08 11.93
C TRP A 28 -9.97 1.13 13.01
N GLU A 29 -10.12 1.98 14.02
CA GLU A 29 -9.17 2.07 15.14
C GLU A 29 -9.03 0.73 15.88
N ILE A 30 -10.13 0.08 16.19
CA ILE A 30 -10.13 -1.24 16.83
C ILE A 30 -9.40 -2.27 15.96
N MET A 31 -9.69 -2.31 14.68
CA MET A 31 -9.06 -3.25 13.74
C MET A 31 -7.56 -3.00 13.65
N VAL A 32 -7.12 -1.75 13.49
CA VAL A 32 -5.70 -1.38 13.42
C VAL A 32 -4.98 -1.77 14.72
N GLN A 33 -5.55 -1.45 15.89
CA GLN A 33 -4.97 -1.80 17.18
C GLN A 33 -4.81 -3.32 17.33
N GLN A 34 -5.80 -4.10 16.92
CA GLN A 34 -5.75 -5.56 17.01
C GLN A 34 -4.70 -6.15 16.08
N HIS A 35 -4.61 -5.66 14.83
CA HIS A 35 -3.59 -6.11 13.89
C HIS A 35 -2.17 -5.77 14.37
N VAL A 36 -1.97 -4.58 14.92
CA VAL A 36 -0.68 -4.18 15.50
C VAL A 36 -0.30 -5.05 16.69
N ARG A 37 -1.23 -5.38 17.59
CA ARG A 37 -0.99 -6.29 18.70
C ARG A 37 -0.71 -7.72 18.24
N GLY A 38 -1.38 -8.15 17.16
CA GLY A 38 -1.19 -9.47 16.54
C GLY A 38 0.03 -9.60 15.65
N ALA A 39 0.68 -8.50 15.27
CA ALA A 39 1.80 -8.48 14.31
C ALA A 39 3.07 -9.23 14.80
N GLN A 40 3.12 -9.62 16.06
CA GLN A 40 4.20 -10.46 16.61
C GLN A 40 3.96 -11.97 16.41
N ALA A 41 2.74 -12.38 16.12
CA ALA A 41 2.41 -13.75 15.77
C ALA A 41 2.38 -13.86 14.25
N LEU A 42 3.01 -14.88 13.69
CA LEU A 42 2.95 -15.22 12.26
C LEU A 42 1.49 -15.15 11.80
N ALA A 43 1.25 -14.29 10.82
CA ALA A 43 -0.05 -13.86 10.39
C ALA A 43 -1.02 -15.03 10.12
N ALA A 44 -1.98 -15.20 10.99
CA ALA A 44 -3.04 -16.19 10.83
C ALA A 44 -4.40 -15.52 10.50
N GLY A 45 -4.38 -14.29 9.99
CA GLY A 45 -5.58 -13.54 9.63
C GLY A 45 -6.41 -13.07 10.82
N ILE A 46 -7.61 -12.58 10.55
CA ILE A 46 -8.52 -11.98 11.54
C ILE A 46 -8.90 -12.98 12.66
N ALA A 47 -8.97 -14.28 12.35
CA ALA A 47 -9.30 -15.31 13.32
C ALA A 47 -8.24 -15.53 14.41
N ALA A 48 -7.02 -15.07 14.20
CA ALA A 48 -5.90 -15.20 15.14
C ALA A 48 -5.63 -13.92 15.95
N LEU A 49 -6.53 -12.96 15.92
CA LEU A 49 -6.42 -11.77 16.78
C LEU A 49 -6.41 -12.16 18.25
N PRO A 50 -5.59 -11.47 19.09
CA PRO A 50 -5.28 -11.94 20.46
C PRO A 50 -6.43 -11.94 21.44
N ASP A 51 -7.57 -11.33 21.12
CA ASP A 51 -8.75 -11.37 21.99
C ASP A 51 -9.63 -12.59 21.66
N THR A 52 -9.36 -13.69 22.34
CA THR A 52 -10.05 -14.97 22.14
C THR A 52 -11.49 -15.00 22.63
N ARG A 53 -11.90 -14.11 23.55
CA ARG A 53 -13.26 -14.09 24.10
C ARG A 53 -14.30 -13.55 23.12
N SER A 54 -13.87 -12.74 22.16
CA SER A 54 -14.73 -12.04 21.21
C SER A 54 -14.34 -12.27 19.76
N SER A 55 -13.49 -13.26 19.45
CA SER A 55 -12.92 -13.47 18.11
C SER A 55 -13.98 -13.55 17.01
N ALA A 56 -15.09 -14.25 17.25
CA ALA A 56 -16.20 -14.37 16.28
C ALA A 56 -16.89 -13.01 16.06
N ALA A 57 -17.15 -12.24 17.09
CA ALA A 57 -17.78 -10.92 17.00
C ALA A 57 -16.85 -9.92 16.29
N TYR A 58 -15.55 -9.93 16.58
CA TYR A 58 -14.56 -9.11 15.89
C TYR A 58 -14.39 -9.49 14.43
N THR A 59 -14.34 -10.78 14.12
CA THR A 59 -14.30 -11.27 12.74
C THR A 59 -15.51 -10.81 11.95
N GLN A 60 -16.71 -10.94 12.53
CA GLN A 60 -17.94 -10.49 11.89
C GLN A 60 -17.99 -8.96 11.73
N ALA A 61 -17.52 -8.22 12.73
CA ALA A 61 -17.46 -6.77 12.66
C ALA A 61 -16.44 -6.27 11.61
N ALA A 62 -15.26 -6.91 11.53
CA ALA A 62 -14.28 -6.64 10.50
C ALA A 62 -14.80 -6.97 9.09
N TRP A 63 -15.50 -8.11 8.95
CA TRP A 63 -16.13 -8.47 7.68
C TRP A 63 -17.16 -7.42 7.24
N ARG A 64 -18.04 -6.99 8.14
CA ARG A 64 -19.03 -5.94 7.86
C ARG A 64 -18.37 -4.60 7.52
N PHE A 65 -17.29 -4.26 8.17
CA PHE A 65 -16.52 -3.04 7.89
C PHE A 65 -15.92 -3.10 6.47
N LEU A 66 -15.20 -4.18 6.14
CA LEU A 66 -14.54 -4.34 4.84
C LEU A 66 -15.53 -4.50 3.67
N ASN A 67 -16.77 -4.94 3.93
CA ASN A 67 -17.83 -5.03 2.93
C ASN A 67 -18.77 -3.81 2.91
N ASN A 68 -18.42 -2.74 3.61
CA ASN A 68 -19.21 -1.51 3.59
C ASN A 68 -18.79 -0.67 2.39
N GLU A 69 -19.73 -0.35 1.50
CA GLU A 69 -19.48 0.44 0.27
C GLU A 69 -18.87 1.83 0.53
N ARG A 70 -19.03 2.37 1.76
CA ARG A 70 -18.41 3.63 2.17
C ARG A 70 -16.95 3.49 2.57
N VAL A 71 -16.42 2.27 2.67
CA VAL A 71 -15.04 1.99 3.05
C VAL A 71 -14.22 1.65 1.81
N GLY A 72 -13.64 2.67 1.19
CA GLY A 72 -12.76 2.51 0.03
C GLY A 72 -11.29 2.33 0.42
N LEU A 73 -10.51 1.65 -0.42
CA LEU A 73 -9.06 1.49 -0.20
C LEU A 73 -8.34 2.83 -0.15
N SER A 74 -8.71 3.79 -0.99
CA SER A 74 -8.15 5.14 -0.99
C SER A 74 -8.39 5.86 0.34
N GLU A 75 -9.58 5.70 0.93
CA GLU A 75 -9.88 6.28 2.26
C GLU A 75 -9.03 5.65 3.35
N LEU A 76 -8.87 4.33 3.32
CA LEU A 76 -8.04 3.61 4.30
C LEU A 76 -6.55 3.93 4.17
N ALA A 77 -6.08 4.35 2.99
CA ALA A 77 -4.70 4.76 2.74
C ALA A 77 -4.38 6.20 3.18
N LYS A 78 -5.37 7.10 3.27
CA LYS A 78 -5.17 8.52 3.63
C LYS A 78 -4.35 8.73 4.91
N PRO A 79 -4.58 7.99 6.00
CA PRO A 79 -3.76 8.14 7.22
C PRO A 79 -2.28 7.90 6.97
N LEU A 80 -1.93 6.86 6.21
CA LEU A 80 -0.54 6.52 5.87
C LEU A 80 0.08 7.57 4.97
N LEU A 81 -0.63 7.99 3.93
CA LEU A 81 -0.19 9.05 3.01
C LEU A 81 -0.01 10.39 3.72
N SER A 82 -0.86 10.71 4.70
CA SER A 82 -0.73 11.93 5.50
C SER A 82 0.50 11.92 6.41
N ALA A 83 0.95 10.76 6.85
CA ALA A 83 2.15 10.62 7.68
C ALA A 83 3.45 10.60 6.85
N ALA A 84 3.38 10.29 5.56
CA ALA A 84 4.54 10.07 4.72
C ALA A 84 5.52 11.27 4.65
N PRO A 85 5.07 12.55 4.49
CA PRO A 85 5.98 13.68 4.49
C PRO A 85 6.75 13.84 5.80
N GLY A 86 6.09 13.71 6.95
CA GLY A 86 6.75 13.78 8.25
C GLY A 86 7.75 12.64 8.50
N LEU A 87 7.43 11.43 7.99
CA LEU A 87 8.36 10.30 8.05
C LEU A 87 9.56 10.50 7.12
N LEU A 88 9.34 11.06 5.93
CA LEU A 88 10.41 11.45 5.01
C LEU A 88 11.36 12.45 5.67
N ASP A 89 10.82 13.50 6.28
CA ASP A 89 11.61 14.53 6.93
C ASP A 89 12.42 13.97 8.11
N ALA A 90 11.80 13.18 8.98
CA ALA A 90 12.41 12.64 10.19
C ALA A 90 13.43 11.52 9.96
N HIS A 91 13.33 10.77 8.86
CA HIS A 91 14.09 9.53 8.67
C HIS A 91 14.92 9.47 7.38
N CYS A 92 14.85 10.48 6.53
CA CYS A 92 15.67 10.61 5.33
C CYS A 92 16.56 11.83 5.42
N GLU A 93 17.80 11.73 4.91
CA GLU A 93 18.74 12.84 4.89
C GLU A 93 18.65 13.61 3.57
N ARG A 94 18.82 12.95 2.45
CA ARG A 94 18.92 13.57 1.12
C ARG A 94 17.75 13.21 0.21
N TYR A 95 17.28 11.97 0.25
CA TYR A 95 16.31 11.41 -0.69
C TYR A 95 15.29 10.53 0.03
N GLY A 96 14.06 10.51 -0.46
CA GLY A 96 13.14 9.43 -0.17
C GLY A 96 13.33 8.31 -1.21
N LEU A 97 13.68 7.10 -0.77
CA LEU A 97 13.74 5.95 -1.68
C LEU A 97 12.35 5.35 -1.82
N VAL A 98 11.82 5.24 -3.03
CA VAL A 98 10.53 4.60 -3.28
C VAL A 98 10.77 3.28 -4.00
N MET A 99 10.60 2.18 -3.26
CA MET A 99 10.75 0.83 -3.82
C MET A 99 9.44 0.35 -4.41
N HIS A 100 9.49 -0.11 -5.67
CA HIS A 100 8.36 -0.68 -6.38
C HIS A 100 8.52 -2.18 -6.52
N ASP A 101 7.43 -2.93 -6.28
CA ASP A 101 7.41 -4.38 -6.36
C ASP A 101 6.06 -4.89 -6.88
N TRP A 102 6.07 -6.04 -7.54
CA TRP A 102 4.92 -6.83 -7.97
C TRP A 102 4.94 -8.20 -7.28
N SER A 103 4.17 -8.32 -6.22
CA SER A 103 4.10 -9.56 -5.44
C SER A 103 2.91 -10.41 -5.87
N ARG A 104 3.10 -11.72 -5.98
CA ARG A 104 2.03 -12.67 -6.31
C ARG A 104 1.43 -13.29 -5.05
N LEU A 105 0.14 -13.11 -4.88
CA LEU A 105 -0.63 -13.69 -3.78
C LEU A 105 -1.35 -14.95 -4.27
N ASN A 106 -0.78 -16.13 -4.00
CA ASN A 106 -1.34 -17.40 -4.45
C ASN A 106 -2.55 -17.82 -3.61
N PHE A 107 -3.70 -17.95 -4.27
CA PHE A 107 -4.97 -18.42 -3.71
C PHE A 107 -5.53 -19.61 -4.49
N GLY A 108 -4.69 -20.44 -5.10
CA GLY A 108 -5.09 -21.58 -5.93
C GLY A 108 -6.07 -22.54 -5.25
N LYS A 109 -5.91 -22.77 -3.94
CA LYS A 109 -6.79 -23.63 -3.15
C LYS A 109 -8.13 -22.98 -2.74
N HIS A 110 -8.29 -21.67 -2.91
CA HIS A 110 -9.48 -20.93 -2.48
C HIS A 110 -10.53 -20.84 -3.61
N THR A 111 -11.12 -21.97 -3.98
CA THR A 111 -12.01 -22.10 -5.14
C THR A 111 -13.27 -21.23 -5.10
N ARG A 112 -13.70 -20.80 -3.92
CA ARG A 112 -14.85 -19.88 -3.74
C ARG A 112 -14.58 -18.44 -4.16
N LYS A 113 -13.31 -18.06 -4.37
CA LYS A 113 -12.94 -16.74 -4.89
C LYS A 113 -13.01 -16.79 -6.42
N ALA A 114 -14.07 -16.22 -6.99
CA ALA A 114 -14.33 -16.28 -8.42
C ALA A 114 -13.48 -15.31 -9.24
N ASP A 115 -13.03 -14.21 -8.61
CA ASP A 115 -12.33 -13.08 -9.21
C ASP A 115 -10.80 -13.22 -9.22
N ARG A 116 -10.29 -14.45 -9.10
CA ARG A 116 -8.85 -14.71 -9.09
C ARG A 116 -8.24 -14.60 -10.49
N LEU A 117 -7.17 -13.84 -10.58
CA LEU A 117 -6.34 -13.73 -11.78
C LEU A 117 -5.56 -15.04 -12.03
N LYS A 118 -5.47 -15.47 -13.28
CA LYS A 118 -4.51 -16.48 -13.73
C LYS A 118 -3.21 -15.76 -14.10
N MET A 119 -2.16 -16.08 -13.38
CA MET A 119 -0.85 -15.49 -13.59
C MET A 119 0.01 -16.34 -14.56
N THR A 120 1.31 -16.33 -14.45
CA THR A 120 2.23 -16.92 -15.42
C THR A 120 2.04 -18.43 -15.63
N HIS A 121 1.72 -19.19 -14.58
CA HIS A 121 1.53 -20.64 -14.65
C HIS A 121 0.07 -21.02 -14.40
N LYS A 122 -0.39 -22.14 -14.98
CA LYS A 122 -1.76 -22.64 -14.81
C LYS A 122 -2.16 -22.86 -13.34
N SER A 123 -1.19 -23.19 -12.49
CA SER A 123 -1.38 -23.36 -11.03
C SER A 123 -1.26 -22.08 -10.24
N ASP A 124 -0.75 -21.02 -10.84
CA ASP A 124 -0.54 -19.73 -10.20
C ASP A 124 -1.80 -18.88 -10.37
N VAL A 125 -2.74 -19.10 -9.46
CA VAL A 125 -4.06 -18.45 -9.46
C VAL A 125 -4.23 -17.68 -8.17
N GLY A 126 -4.56 -16.40 -8.28
CA GLY A 126 -4.71 -15.55 -7.10
C GLY A 126 -4.87 -14.08 -7.43
N TYR A 127 -4.05 -13.25 -6.85
CA TYR A 127 -4.05 -11.81 -7.05
C TYR A 127 -2.61 -11.31 -7.23
N GLU A 128 -2.44 -10.22 -7.94
CA GLU A 128 -1.18 -9.49 -7.95
C GLU A 128 -1.29 -8.26 -7.04
N LEU A 129 -0.32 -8.08 -6.16
CA LEU A 129 -0.19 -6.91 -5.31
C LEU A 129 0.97 -6.06 -5.84
N GLN A 130 0.66 -4.89 -6.33
CA GLN A 130 1.62 -3.90 -6.80
C GLN A 130 1.82 -2.88 -5.67
N SER A 131 3.04 -2.77 -5.18
CA SER A 131 3.35 -1.96 -4.00
C SER A 131 4.38 -0.89 -4.32
N SER A 132 4.24 0.27 -3.69
CA SER A 132 5.26 1.30 -3.60
C SER A 132 5.48 1.65 -2.13
N VAL A 133 6.69 1.52 -1.64
CA VAL A 133 7.03 1.72 -0.24
C VAL A 133 8.12 2.78 -0.12
N LEU A 134 7.87 3.81 0.69
CA LEU A 134 8.88 4.79 1.06
C LEU A 134 9.87 4.16 2.04
N VAL A 135 11.15 4.35 1.77
CA VAL A 135 12.28 3.76 2.50
C VAL A 135 13.28 4.85 2.85
N SER A 136 13.90 4.76 4.01
CA SER A 136 14.94 5.68 4.45
C SER A 136 16.25 5.49 3.67
N ASP A 137 16.80 6.56 3.13
CA ASP A 137 18.13 6.58 2.48
C ASP A 137 19.29 6.40 3.47
N VAL A 138 19.05 6.67 4.77
CA VAL A 138 20.05 6.54 5.84
C VAL A 138 20.10 5.11 6.38
N SER A 139 18.95 4.52 6.65
CA SER A 139 18.88 3.23 7.37
C SER A 139 18.46 2.05 6.50
N GLY A 140 17.95 2.29 5.29
CA GLY A 140 17.33 1.28 4.43
C GLY A 140 16.04 0.67 5.01
N LYS A 141 15.48 1.26 6.08
CA LYS A 141 14.26 0.75 6.70
C LYS A 141 13.01 1.23 5.97
N PRO A 142 12.01 0.38 5.77
CA PRO A 142 10.72 0.80 5.25
C PRO A 142 10.05 1.76 6.24
N LEU A 143 9.50 2.84 5.73
CA LEU A 143 8.84 3.89 6.51
C LEU A 143 7.32 3.75 6.42
N VAL A 144 6.79 3.79 5.19
CA VAL A 144 5.35 3.73 4.96
C VAL A 144 5.05 3.27 3.52
N PRO A 145 4.02 2.45 3.30
CA PRO A 145 3.51 2.22 1.96
C PRO A 145 2.81 3.49 1.43
N VAL A 146 3.15 3.89 0.22
CA VAL A 146 2.57 5.07 -0.43
C VAL A 146 1.52 4.72 -1.47
N VAL A 147 1.65 3.56 -2.12
CA VAL A 147 0.63 3.03 -3.04
C VAL A 147 0.55 1.51 -2.90
N HIS A 148 -0.67 1.00 -2.94
CA HIS A 148 -0.98 -0.41 -3.18
C HIS A 148 -2.06 -0.54 -4.24
N ASN A 149 -1.83 -1.42 -5.21
CA ASN A 149 -2.84 -1.88 -6.14
C ASN A 149 -3.03 -3.39 -5.95
N LEU A 150 -4.27 -3.84 -5.94
CA LEU A 150 -4.62 -5.25 -5.96
C LEU A 150 -5.31 -5.57 -7.28
N VAL A 151 -4.68 -6.41 -8.08
CA VAL A 151 -5.16 -6.83 -9.39
C VAL A 151 -5.91 -8.15 -9.23
N ASN A 152 -7.15 -8.19 -9.70
CA ASN A 152 -7.94 -9.41 -9.85
C ASN A 152 -8.19 -9.69 -11.34
N ASP A 153 -9.06 -10.63 -11.70
CA ASP A 153 -9.31 -11.01 -13.10
C ASP A 153 -10.05 -9.94 -13.92
N THR A 154 -10.73 -8.99 -13.28
CA THR A 154 -11.59 -8.00 -13.95
C THR A 154 -11.05 -6.57 -13.86
N GLN A 155 -10.36 -6.22 -12.77
CA GLN A 155 -10.02 -4.83 -12.50
C GLN A 155 -8.85 -4.68 -11.52
N VAL A 156 -8.41 -3.44 -11.35
CA VAL A 156 -7.37 -3.05 -10.39
C VAL A 156 -7.99 -2.20 -9.29
N HIS A 157 -7.98 -2.72 -8.06
CA HIS A 157 -8.32 -1.96 -6.87
C HIS A 157 -7.09 -1.19 -6.40
N THR A 158 -7.21 0.12 -6.20
CA THR A 158 -6.07 1.00 -5.94
C THR A 158 -6.28 1.89 -4.72
N THR A 159 -5.20 2.22 -4.03
CA THR A 159 -5.19 3.25 -2.99
C THR A 159 -5.07 4.67 -3.56
N MET A 160 -4.77 4.82 -4.85
CA MET A 160 -4.63 6.12 -5.51
C MET A 160 -5.98 6.79 -5.79
N HIS A 161 -7.01 6.00 -6.10
CA HIS A 161 -8.31 6.50 -6.56
C HIS A 161 -9.46 5.79 -5.86
N ALA A 162 -10.61 6.47 -5.77
CA ALA A 162 -11.79 5.92 -5.12
C ALA A 162 -12.46 4.78 -5.90
N ARG A 163 -12.25 4.73 -7.22
CA ARG A 163 -12.85 3.70 -8.10
C ARG A 163 -11.77 2.75 -8.61
N PRO A 164 -12.10 1.46 -8.76
CA PRO A 164 -11.25 0.51 -9.46
C PRO A 164 -10.97 0.98 -10.89
N ARG A 165 -9.91 0.44 -11.48
CA ARG A 165 -9.42 0.79 -12.80
C ARG A 165 -9.32 -0.45 -13.69
N GLU A 166 -9.23 -0.21 -14.98
CA GLU A 166 -8.96 -1.26 -15.95
C GLU A 166 -7.52 -1.77 -15.82
N HIS A 167 -7.29 -2.98 -16.30
CA HIS A 167 -5.95 -3.56 -16.37
C HIS A 167 -5.07 -2.74 -17.33
N GLN A 168 -3.83 -2.59 -16.94
CA GLN A 168 -2.78 -1.97 -17.75
C GLN A 168 -1.59 -2.92 -17.87
N LYS A 169 -0.71 -2.64 -18.82
CA LYS A 169 0.61 -3.30 -18.85
C LYS A 169 1.42 -2.82 -17.64
N HIS A 170 2.22 -3.70 -17.06
CA HIS A 170 2.98 -3.44 -15.84
C HIS A 170 3.78 -2.12 -15.89
N LEU A 171 4.46 -1.85 -17.00
CA LEU A 171 5.29 -0.64 -17.13
C LEU A 171 4.48 0.65 -17.30
N ASP A 172 3.32 0.57 -17.94
CA ASP A 172 2.41 1.72 -18.06
C ASP A 172 1.78 2.03 -16.70
N GLU A 173 1.37 1.00 -15.95
CA GLU A 173 0.90 1.11 -14.56
C GLU A 173 1.99 1.70 -13.66
N LEU A 174 3.23 1.20 -13.76
CA LEU A 174 4.35 1.72 -12.99
C LEU A 174 4.62 3.20 -13.29
N SER A 175 4.59 3.58 -14.57
CA SER A 175 4.76 4.99 -14.99
C SER A 175 3.69 5.88 -14.38
N GLU A 176 2.44 5.44 -14.38
CA GLU A 176 1.35 6.18 -13.76
C GLU A 176 1.52 6.28 -12.24
N ARG A 177 1.90 5.19 -11.59
CA ARG A 177 2.13 5.14 -10.15
C ARG A 177 3.27 6.07 -9.72
N ILE A 178 4.38 6.09 -10.46
CA ILE A 178 5.48 7.04 -10.27
C ILE A 178 4.97 8.48 -10.42
N GLY A 179 4.32 8.80 -11.53
CA GLY A 179 3.79 10.16 -11.76
C GLY A 179 2.78 10.61 -10.70
N TRP A 180 1.92 9.70 -10.21
CA TRP A 180 0.98 10.01 -9.14
C TRP A 180 1.69 10.28 -7.81
N ILE A 181 2.77 9.54 -7.49
CA ILE A 181 3.58 9.76 -6.29
C ILE A 181 4.28 11.11 -6.38
N ASP A 182 4.97 11.40 -7.49
CA ASP A 182 5.74 12.64 -7.67
C ASP A 182 4.85 13.89 -7.63
N ALA A 183 3.64 13.81 -8.16
CA ALA A 183 2.67 14.91 -8.16
C ALA A 183 2.20 15.34 -6.75
N ARG A 184 2.58 14.64 -5.69
CA ARG A 184 2.14 14.95 -4.32
C ARG A 184 2.94 16.05 -3.62
N GLY A 185 4.00 16.56 -4.22
CA GLY A 185 4.79 17.68 -3.68
C GLY A 185 5.56 17.31 -2.41
N TRP A 186 6.60 16.53 -2.57
CA TRP A 186 7.50 16.12 -1.47
C TRP A 186 8.54 17.19 -1.17
N ASP A 187 8.91 17.34 0.11
CA ASP A 187 9.92 18.32 0.54
C ASP A 187 11.36 17.88 0.19
N LYS A 188 11.56 16.58 -0.06
CA LYS A 188 12.84 16.03 -0.51
C LYS A 188 12.66 15.29 -1.84
N PRO A 189 13.69 15.25 -2.71
CA PRO A 189 13.64 14.49 -3.94
C PRO A 189 13.35 13.01 -3.69
N LEU A 190 12.58 12.38 -4.57
CA LEU A 190 12.37 10.94 -4.54
C LEU A 190 13.29 10.24 -5.53
N VAL A 191 13.75 9.05 -5.17
CA VAL A 191 14.48 8.11 -6.03
C VAL A 191 13.65 6.84 -6.15
N HIS A 192 13.10 6.60 -7.34
CA HIS A 192 12.33 5.40 -7.63
C HIS A 192 13.24 4.22 -7.92
N ILE A 193 13.06 3.13 -7.18
CA ILE A 193 13.82 1.90 -7.31
C ILE A 193 12.90 0.84 -7.88
N VAL A 194 13.26 0.31 -9.04
CA VAL A 194 12.54 -0.74 -9.76
C VAL A 194 13.46 -1.93 -10.00
N ASP A 195 12.89 -3.11 -10.09
CA ASP A 195 13.65 -4.31 -10.38
C ASP A 195 13.84 -4.53 -11.90
N ARG A 196 14.47 -5.65 -12.26
CA ARG A 196 14.74 -6.01 -13.67
C ARG A 196 13.48 -6.28 -14.50
N GLU A 197 12.33 -6.53 -13.89
CA GLU A 197 11.07 -6.69 -14.63
C GLU A 197 10.65 -5.38 -15.32
N ALA A 198 11.18 -4.25 -14.89
CA ALA A 198 11.01 -2.93 -15.50
C ALA A 198 12.07 -2.57 -16.56
N ASP A 199 12.86 -3.52 -17.05
CA ASP A 199 13.92 -3.28 -18.05
C ASP A 199 13.34 -2.99 -19.45
N SER A 200 13.06 -1.71 -19.72
CA SER A 200 12.52 -1.22 -20.99
C SER A 200 13.13 0.12 -21.37
N VAL A 201 13.90 0.12 -22.45
CA VAL A 201 14.54 1.33 -22.97
C VAL A 201 13.54 2.45 -23.26
N ALA A 202 12.36 2.11 -23.76
CA ALA A 202 11.31 3.10 -24.08
C ALA A 202 10.81 3.80 -22.83
N HIS A 203 10.56 3.06 -21.74
CA HIS A 203 10.11 3.64 -20.47
C HIS A 203 11.21 4.43 -19.77
N TRP A 204 12.47 3.93 -19.81
CA TRP A 204 13.62 4.67 -19.27
C TRP A 204 13.81 6.03 -19.96
N ARG A 205 13.66 6.11 -21.29
CA ARG A 205 13.71 7.36 -22.02
C ARG A 205 12.60 8.31 -21.59
N LYS A 206 11.36 7.81 -21.53
CA LYS A 206 10.20 8.59 -21.09
C LYS A 206 10.42 9.17 -19.68
N TRP A 207 10.83 8.36 -18.72
CA TRP A 207 11.09 8.81 -17.35
C TRP A 207 12.25 9.81 -17.27
N SER A 208 13.29 9.65 -18.09
CA SER A 208 14.42 10.60 -18.17
C SER A 208 14.01 11.94 -18.74
N GLU A 209 13.15 11.97 -19.75
CA GLU A 209 12.65 13.19 -20.38
C GLU A 209 11.72 13.96 -19.44
N GLU A 210 10.83 13.28 -18.73
CA GLU A 210 9.91 13.87 -17.74
C GLU A 210 10.66 14.50 -16.56
N ASN A 211 11.81 13.98 -16.17
CA ASN A 211 12.64 14.48 -15.08
C ASN A 211 13.78 15.43 -15.53
N SER A 212 13.87 15.75 -16.83
CA SER A 212 14.90 16.67 -17.32
C SER A 212 14.60 18.11 -16.87
N PRO A 213 15.61 18.84 -16.31
CA PRO A 213 15.42 20.22 -15.87
C PRO A 213 15.04 21.20 -17.00
N THR A 214 15.10 20.77 -18.25
CA THR A 214 14.77 21.53 -19.46
C THR A 214 13.39 21.18 -20.04
N GLY A 215 12.64 20.26 -19.44
CA GLY A 215 11.27 19.94 -19.84
C GLY A 215 10.30 21.09 -19.54
N PRO A 216 9.24 21.32 -20.36
CA PRO A 216 8.29 22.41 -20.10
C PRO A 216 7.58 22.12 -18.76
N ARG A 217 7.82 22.99 -17.77
CA ARG A 217 7.01 23.01 -16.54
C ARG A 217 5.57 23.23 -16.97
N ARG A 218 4.72 22.23 -16.85
CA ARG A 218 3.28 22.41 -17.04
C ARG A 218 2.79 23.34 -15.92
N ALA A 219 2.31 24.50 -16.34
CA ALA A 219 1.66 25.50 -15.50
C ALA A 219 0.30 24.99 -15.00
#